data_5ce59c74a3421742827add394972fb11
#
_entry.id   5ce59c74a3421742827add394972fb11
#
_cell.length_a   1.000
_cell.length_b   1.000
_cell.length_c   1.000
_cell.angle_alpha   90.00
_cell.angle_beta   90.00
_cell.angle_gamma   90.00
#
_symmetry.space_group_name_H-M   'P 1'
#
loop_
_entity.id
_entity.type
_entity.pdbx_description
1 polymer ?
#
loop_
_entity_poly.entity_id
_entity_poly.type
_entity_poly.pdbx_seq_one_letter_code
_entity_poly.pdbx_strand_id
1 'polypeptide(L)'
;MTVRSAATRQTSGWLVGAAVLGTLAAGALVAVNAPVAVAAAVVACALCIGSVFARRLPYWFLGALWALLLVYAVLGKGGANIGVGGIYVGELVLAVGLLAATVGGAWRTLPYRSPLAWGLVAFGVWGALRTAPYVGAYGIDALRDAVVWGYGVYAILVAGALSRTGWTRRVVERYGAWLLWFPVWIPVMWALVRYVREALPTAPGSDVPLVVFKAGDAAFHLMGVAAFVLLGLHRDAGGARRRLAPGGWVWWTAWFVAFALTGAASRAAILAILLGGAAVLALRPATRLWRPALTTLALSAVFFASGIRVEVREGRFLSGSEMVANLASVGGARAPGNRDATREWRLRWWRTIVDYTVHGPYFWTGKGYGINLAEADGFVVGNRDRRPLRSPHNGHLTILARSGVPGAVLWLLLQGGFALSLLRAYRRSVRAGTDWWARVNLWILACWTTFIVNAAFEVSLEGPHGGIWFWSVFGFGIAALELQRREAAWRRQHVGEAGPLRPAPDVHARAAG
;
A
#
# COMPACT_ATOMS: atom_id res chain seq x y z
N MET A 1 26.36 0.69 -34.80
CA MET A 1 25.66 1.68 -33.98
C MET A 1 24.49 2.38 -34.70
N THR A 2 24.20 2.09 -35.94
CA THR A 2 23.26 2.81 -36.83
C THR A 2 21.85 2.20 -36.98
N VAL A 3 21.63 0.93 -36.60
CA VAL A 3 20.32 0.26 -36.79
C VAL A 3 19.31 0.57 -35.67
N ARG A 4 19.74 0.95 -34.46
CA ARG A 4 18.83 1.30 -33.35
C ARG A 4 18.20 2.69 -33.46
N SER A 5 18.76 3.63 -34.21
CA SER A 5 18.19 4.97 -34.39
C SER A 5 17.02 5.03 -35.36
N ALA A 6 16.98 4.12 -36.34
CA ALA A 6 15.91 4.05 -37.33
C ALA A 6 14.59 3.50 -36.76
N ALA A 7 14.67 2.45 -35.93
CA ALA A 7 13.49 1.84 -35.30
C ALA A 7 12.79 2.76 -34.29
N THR A 8 13.53 3.65 -33.59
CA THR A 8 12.95 4.61 -32.65
C THR A 8 12.30 5.81 -33.36
N ARG A 9 12.78 6.22 -34.53
CA ARG A 9 12.12 7.26 -35.36
C ARG A 9 10.83 6.75 -36.01
N GLN A 10 10.80 5.47 -36.43
CA GLN A 10 9.63 4.89 -37.08
C GLN A 10 8.47 4.71 -36.10
N THR A 11 8.72 4.31 -34.83
CA THR A 11 7.67 4.20 -33.80
C THR A 11 7.09 5.53 -33.38
N SER A 12 7.87 6.63 -33.39
CA SER A 12 7.33 7.97 -33.10
C SER A 12 6.44 8.50 -34.22
N GLY A 13 6.72 8.18 -35.51
CA GLY A 13 5.89 8.56 -36.62
C GLY A 13 4.49 7.92 -36.60
N TRP A 14 4.38 6.65 -36.27
CA TRP A 14 3.10 5.95 -36.13
C TRP A 14 2.25 6.47 -34.96
N LEU A 15 2.86 6.81 -33.86
CA LEU A 15 2.15 7.39 -32.70
C LEU A 15 1.63 8.81 -33.02
N VAL A 16 2.41 9.62 -33.70
CA VAL A 16 1.96 10.95 -34.18
C VAL A 16 0.84 10.81 -35.19
N GLY A 17 0.95 9.89 -36.16
CA GLY A 17 -0.12 9.60 -37.13
C GLY A 17 -1.40 9.11 -36.44
N ALA A 18 -1.29 8.18 -35.49
CA ALA A 18 -2.44 7.68 -34.71
C ALA A 18 -3.09 8.78 -33.85
N ALA A 19 -2.28 9.68 -33.29
CA ALA A 19 -2.79 10.80 -32.51
C ALA A 19 -3.49 11.86 -33.39
N VAL A 20 -2.96 12.16 -34.57
CA VAL A 20 -3.62 13.05 -35.55
C VAL A 20 -4.95 12.44 -36.02
N LEU A 21 -4.98 11.16 -36.38
CA LEU A 21 -6.21 10.47 -36.76
C LEU A 21 -7.21 10.41 -35.58
N GLY A 22 -6.74 10.20 -34.37
CA GLY A 22 -7.57 10.25 -33.15
C GLY A 22 -8.17 11.64 -32.90
N THR A 23 -7.41 12.70 -33.16
CA THR A 23 -7.89 14.08 -33.03
C THR A 23 -8.94 14.43 -34.12
N LEU A 24 -8.73 13.95 -35.32
CA LEU A 24 -9.72 14.12 -36.43
C LEU A 24 -10.99 13.32 -36.18
N ALA A 25 -10.87 12.08 -35.67
CA ALA A 25 -12.01 11.26 -35.24
C ALA A 25 -12.76 11.87 -34.05
N ALA A 26 -12.06 12.47 -33.11
CA ALA A 26 -12.65 13.22 -31.99
C ALA A 26 -13.42 14.46 -32.48
N GLY A 27 -12.88 15.17 -33.47
CA GLY A 27 -13.57 16.29 -34.14
C GLY A 27 -14.89 15.87 -34.82
N ALA A 28 -14.92 14.72 -35.47
CA ALA A 28 -16.14 14.15 -36.07
C ALA A 28 -17.15 13.68 -34.99
N LEU A 29 -16.69 13.21 -33.85
CA LEU A 29 -17.53 12.79 -32.70
C LEU A 29 -18.15 13.97 -31.92
N VAL A 30 -17.60 15.18 -32.05
CA VAL A 30 -18.18 16.41 -31.43
C VAL A 30 -19.61 16.66 -31.91
N ALA A 31 -19.91 16.33 -33.15
CA ALA A 31 -21.27 16.47 -33.73
C ALA A 31 -22.28 15.47 -33.11
N VAL A 32 -21.78 14.37 -32.48
CA VAL A 32 -22.64 13.28 -31.95
C VAL A 32 -22.66 13.29 -30.43
N ASN A 33 -21.53 13.54 -29.77
CA ASN A 33 -21.44 13.55 -28.29
C ASN A 33 -20.24 14.36 -27.78
N ALA A 34 -20.45 15.64 -27.49
CA ALA A 34 -19.39 16.56 -27.08
C ALA A 34 -18.54 16.09 -25.89
N PRO A 35 -19.10 15.52 -24.78
CA PRO A 35 -18.28 15.01 -23.67
C PRO A 35 -17.31 13.89 -24.07
N VAL A 36 -17.75 12.96 -24.92
CA VAL A 36 -16.92 11.86 -25.41
C VAL A 36 -15.80 12.37 -26.30
N ALA A 37 -16.11 13.35 -27.17
CA ALA A 37 -15.14 13.99 -28.05
C ALA A 37 -14.05 14.74 -27.28
N VAL A 38 -14.44 15.50 -26.24
CA VAL A 38 -13.49 16.19 -25.37
C VAL A 38 -12.60 15.18 -24.64
N ALA A 39 -13.16 14.11 -24.08
CA ALA A 39 -12.39 13.06 -23.43
C ALA A 39 -11.40 12.40 -24.41
N ALA A 40 -11.82 12.08 -25.62
CA ALA A 40 -10.97 11.51 -26.66
C ALA A 40 -9.84 12.47 -27.08
N ALA A 41 -10.13 13.77 -27.23
CA ALA A 41 -9.12 14.79 -27.53
C ALA A 41 -8.09 14.93 -26.39
N VAL A 42 -8.53 14.95 -25.14
CA VAL A 42 -7.63 14.98 -23.96
C VAL A 42 -6.72 13.76 -23.94
N VAL A 43 -7.26 12.57 -24.19
CA VAL A 43 -6.47 11.33 -24.25
C VAL A 43 -5.46 11.38 -25.40
N ALA A 44 -5.87 11.81 -26.59
CA ALA A 44 -4.98 11.95 -27.76
C ALA A 44 -3.84 12.95 -27.49
N CYS A 45 -4.14 14.11 -26.92
CA CYS A 45 -3.13 15.10 -26.51
C CYS A 45 -2.17 14.53 -25.46
N ALA A 46 -2.69 13.84 -24.45
CA ALA A 46 -1.86 13.20 -23.43
C ALA A 46 -0.91 12.13 -24.02
N LEU A 47 -1.39 11.34 -24.99
CA LEU A 47 -0.56 10.35 -25.70
C LEU A 47 0.50 11.03 -26.59
N CYS A 48 0.16 12.12 -27.28
CA CYS A 48 1.11 12.90 -28.06
C CYS A 48 2.23 13.49 -27.18
N ILE A 49 1.85 14.24 -26.14
CA ILE A 49 2.80 14.83 -25.20
C ILE A 49 3.64 13.72 -24.52
N GLY A 50 2.96 12.63 -24.11
CA GLY A 50 3.61 11.48 -23.52
C GLY A 50 4.66 10.84 -24.43
N SER A 51 4.42 10.80 -25.76
CA SER A 51 5.37 10.22 -26.72
C SER A 51 6.70 10.97 -26.77
N VAL A 52 6.67 12.29 -26.61
CA VAL A 52 7.88 13.14 -26.54
C VAL A 52 8.70 12.81 -25.30
N PHE A 53 8.04 12.52 -24.19
CA PHE A 53 8.69 12.24 -22.90
C PHE A 53 8.72 10.74 -22.55
N ALA A 54 8.45 9.85 -23.49
CA ALA A 54 8.27 8.41 -23.26
C ALA A 54 9.35 7.75 -22.38
N ARG A 55 10.63 8.16 -22.55
CA ARG A 55 11.74 7.64 -21.77
C ARG A 55 11.74 8.15 -20.33
N ARG A 56 11.17 9.33 -20.04
CA ARG A 56 11.14 9.98 -18.72
C ARG A 56 9.89 9.63 -17.92
N LEU A 57 8.81 9.21 -18.56
CA LEU A 57 7.53 8.91 -17.93
C LEU A 57 7.62 7.90 -16.75
N PRO A 58 8.36 6.76 -16.83
CA PRO A 58 8.47 5.85 -15.71
C PRO A 58 9.13 6.48 -14.48
N TYR A 59 10.08 7.40 -14.69
CA TYR A 59 10.74 8.13 -13.60
C TYR A 59 9.79 9.17 -12.97
N TRP A 60 9.00 9.87 -13.80
CA TRP A 60 8.01 10.83 -13.34
C TRP A 60 6.89 10.15 -12.57
N PHE A 61 6.39 9.00 -13.05
CA PHE A 61 5.43 8.19 -12.32
C PHE A 61 5.96 7.78 -10.94
N LEU A 62 7.16 7.23 -10.88
CA LEU A 62 7.76 6.83 -9.59
C LEU A 62 7.99 8.02 -8.67
N GLY A 63 8.35 9.18 -9.21
CA GLY A 63 8.50 10.43 -8.45
C GLY A 63 7.17 10.95 -7.91
N ALA A 64 6.14 11.00 -8.75
CA ALA A 64 4.79 11.42 -8.37
C ALA A 64 4.16 10.47 -7.34
N LEU A 65 4.31 9.16 -7.57
CA LEU A 65 3.85 8.16 -6.61
C LEU A 65 4.56 8.31 -5.25
N TRP A 66 5.88 8.54 -5.26
CA TRP A 66 6.62 8.75 -4.03
C TRP A 66 6.12 10.00 -3.28
N ALA A 67 5.89 11.10 -3.98
CA ALA A 67 5.33 12.32 -3.40
C ALA A 67 3.93 12.07 -2.81
N LEU A 68 3.07 11.36 -3.54
CA LEU A 68 1.73 10.97 -3.09
C LEU A 68 1.80 10.14 -1.80
N LEU A 69 2.66 9.11 -1.78
CA LEU A 69 2.82 8.25 -0.61
C LEU A 69 3.35 9.03 0.60
N LEU A 70 4.25 10.01 0.40
CA LEU A 70 4.68 10.91 1.46
C LEU A 70 3.56 11.80 1.98
N VAL A 71 2.75 12.37 1.09
CA VAL A 71 1.55 13.15 1.47
C VAL A 71 0.61 12.30 2.32
N TYR A 72 0.39 11.05 1.93
CA TYR A 72 -0.43 10.13 2.71
C TYR A 72 0.19 9.76 4.07
N ALA A 73 1.51 9.61 4.15
CA ALA A 73 2.19 9.37 5.42
C ALA A 73 2.10 10.59 6.36
N VAL A 74 2.23 11.81 5.82
CA VAL A 74 2.19 13.07 6.60
C VAL A 74 0.78 13.43 7.04
N LEU A 75 -0.18 13.40 6.12
CA LEU A 75 -1.53 13.89 6.35
C LEU A 75 -2.51 12.76 6.77
N GLY A 76 -2.07 11.52 6.70
CA GLY A 76 -2.92 10.37 6.94
C GLY A 76 -4.07 10.29 5.92
N LYS A 77 -5.24 9.83 6.38
CA LYS A 77 -6.43 9.69 5.52
C LYS A 77 -6.90 11.03 4.93
N GLY A 78 -6.58 12.17 5.57
CA GLY A 78 -6.95 13.51 5.06
C GLY A 78 -6.32 13.79 3.70
N GLY A 79 -5.05 13.41 3.50
CA GLY A 79 -4.35 13.56 2.23
C GLY A 79 -5.00 12.83 1.05
N ALA A 80 -5.73 11.75 1.34
CA ALA A 80 -6.45 10.98 0.31
C ALA A 80 -7.73 11.67 -0.20
N ASN A 81 -8.19 12.73 0.49
CA ASN A 81 -9.35 13.51 0.08
C ASN A 81 -8.98 14.79 -0.68
N ILE A 82 -7.70 15.00 -0.97
CA ILE A 82 -7.25 16.10 -1.82
C ILE A 82 -7.68 15.79 -3.26
N GLY A 83 -8.56 16.63 -3.82
CA GLY A 83 -9.09 16.43 -5.17
C GLY A 83 -10.08 17.50 -5.56
N VAL A 84 -10.59 17.45 -6.78
CA VAL A 84 -11.61 18.35 -7.30
C VAL A 84 -12.61 17.54 -8.11
N GLY A 85 -13.91 17.79 -7.92
CA GLY A 85 -14.97 17.15 -8.72
C GLY A 85 -15.04 15.63 -8.60
N GLY A 86 -14.58 15.06 -7.48
CA GLY A 86 -14.56 13.60 -7.26
C GLY A 86 -13.34 12.88 -7.83
N ILE A 87 -12.41 13.59 -8.47
CA ILE A 87 -11.10 13.07 -8.89
C ILE A 87 -10.07 13.46 -7.85
N TYR A 88 -9.44 12.49 -7.24
CA TYR A 88 -8.43 12.70 -6.21
C TYR A 88 -7.00 12.60 -6.79
N VAL A 89 -6.02 13.11 -6.07
CA VAL A 89 -4.62 13.09 -6.51
C VAL A 89 -4.12 11.66 -6.78
N GLY A 90 -4.67 10.66 -6.08
CA GLY A 90 -4.38 9.24 -6.34
C GLY A 90 -4.72 8.85 -7.79
N GLU A 91 -5.90 9.19 -8.29
CA GLU A 91 -6.32 8.86 -9.66
C GLU A 91 -5.48 9.60 -10.72
N LEU A 92 -5.03 10.84 -10.42
CA LEU A 92 -4.11 11.55 -11.30
C LEU A 92 -2.75 10.86 -11.42
N VAL A 93 -2.20 10.38 -10.30
CA VAL A 93 -0.95 9.60 -10.31
C VAL A 93 -1.15 8.26 -11.03
N LEU A 94 -2.32 7.63 -10.90
CA LEU A 94 -2.68 6.44 -11.66
C LEU A 94 -2.66 6.70 -13.16
N ALA A 95 -3.26 7.81 -13.60
CA ALA A 95 -3.28 8.21 -15.02
C ALA A 95 -1.85 8.42 -15.58
N VAL A 96 -0.96 9.08 -14.81
CA VAL A 96 0.46 9.22 -15.18
C VAL A 96 1.14 7.85 -15.27
N GLY A 97 0.82 6.92 -14.37
CA GLY A 97 1.33 5.55 -14.40
C GLY A 97 0.86 4.77 -15.63
N LEU A 98 -0.42 4.88 -15.99
CA LEU A 98 -0.98 4.28 -17.20
C LEU A 98 -0.33 4.86 -18.47
N LEU A 99 -0.14 6.17 -18.52
CA LEU A 99 0.58 6.83 -19.62
C LEU A 99 2.03 6.34 -19.71
N ALA A 100 2.73 6.21 -18.57
CA ALA A 100 4.07 5.66 -18.52
C ALA A 100 4.13 4.19 -18.99
N ALA A 101 3.11 3.41 -18.70
CA ALA A 101 3.02 2.02 -19.14
C ALA A 101 2.77 1.92 -20.64
N THR A 102 1.82 2.68 -21.17
CA THR A 102 1.42 2.63 -22.58
C THR A 102 2.47 3.24 -23.50
N VAL A 103 2.82 4.49 -23.28
CA VAL A 103 3.75 5.24 -24.15
C VAL A 103 5.20 4.96 -23.77
N GLY A 104 5.50 4.93 -22.48
CA GLY A 104 6.83 4.62 -21.95
C GLY A 104 7.24 3.15 -22.12
N GLY A 105 6.35 2.28 -22.58
CA GLY A 105 6.65 0.86 -22.84
C GLY A 105 6.96 0.05 -21.58
N ALA A 106 6.47 0.48 -20.42
CA ALA A 106 6.66 -0.27 -19.16
C ALA A 106 5.96 -1.64 -19.21
N TRP A 107 4.95 -1.83 -20.03
CA TRP A 107 4.33 -3.14 -20.32
C TRP A 107 5.34 -4.17 -20.82
N ARG A 108 6.32 -3.77 -21.63
CA ARG A 108 7.34 -4.67 -22.21
C ARG A 108 8.32 -5.19 -21.17
N THR A 109 8.41 -4.52 -20.02
CA THR A 109 9.30 -4.90 -18.91
C THR A 109 8.56 -5.56 -17.76
N LEU A 110 7.23 -5.72 -17.88
CA LEU A 110 6.46 -6.49 -16.92
C LEU A 110 7.01 -7.90 -16.81
N PRO A 111 7.08 -8.44 -15.60
CA PRO A 111 7.52 -9.80 -15.38
C PRO A 111 6.43 -10.80 -15.84
N TYR A 112 6.17 -10.90 -17.13
CA TYR A 112 5.18 -11.84 -17.71
C TYR A 112 5.40 -13.30 -17.29
N ARG A 113 6.63 -13.64 -16.84
CA ARG A 113 6.95 -14.94 -16.27
C ARG A 113 6.60 -15.06 -14.78
N SER A 114 6.09 -13.99 -14.16
CA SER A 114 5.70 -14.01 -12.75
C SER A 114 4.25 -14.51 -12.60
N PRO A 115 4.01 -15.63 -11.91
CA PRO A 115 2.65 -16.07 -11.59
C PRO A 115 1.87 -15.02 -10.78
N LEU A 116 2.57 -14.18 -10.00
CA LEU A 116 1.94 -13.09 -9.23
C LEU A 116 1.36 -12.00 -10.14
N ALA A 117 2.02 -11.68 -11.24
CA ALA A 117 1.49 -10.70 -12.21
C ALA A 117 0.20 -11.24 -12.85
N TRP A 118 0.16 -12.51 -13.22
CA TRP A 118 -1.05 -13.16 -13.74
C TRP A 118 -2.15 -13.29 -12.70
N GLY A 119 -1.78 -13.58 -11.44
CA GLY A 119 -2.72 -13.57 -10.32
C GLY A 119 -3.38 -12.21 -10.12
N LEU A 120 -2.60 -11.11 -10.25
CA LEU A 120 -3.14 -9.74 -10.22
C LEU A 120 -4.10 -9.47 -11.38
N VAL A 121 -3.74 -9.88 -12.60
CA VAL A 121 -4.60 -9.74 -13.77
C VAL A 121 -5.89 -10.52 -13.59
N ALA A 122 -5.81 -11.78 -13.14
CA ALA A 122 -6.99 -12.62 -12.89
C ALA A 122 -7.92 -12.01 -11.83
N PHE A 123 -7.35 -11.52 -10.71
CA PHE A 123 -8.11 -10.84 -9.66
C PHE A 123 -8.75 -9.55 -10.17
N GLY A 124 -8.02 -8.75 -10.96
CA GLY A 124 -8.54 -7.52 -11.58
C GLY A 124 -9.65 -7.79 -12.61
N VAL A 125 -9.48 -8.80 -13.48
CA VAL A 125 -10.50 -9.20 -14.46
C VAL A 125 -11.77 -9.69 -13.74
N TRP A 126 -11.63 -10.53 -12.71
CA TRP A 126 -12.77 -10.97 -11.91
C TRP A 126 -13.48 -9.79 -11.26
N GLY A 127 -12.73 -8.89 -10.63
CA GLY A 127 -13.27 -7.66 -10.03
C GLY A 127 -14.03 -6.79 -11.04
N ALA A 128 -13.48 -6.61 -12.25
CA ALA A 128 -14.11 -5.86 -13.33
C ALA A 128 -15.43 -6.52 -13.80
N LEU A 129 -15.43 -7.85 -14.00
CA LEU A 129 -16.63 -8.62 -14.36
C LEU A 129 -17.71 -8.51 -13.28
N ARG A 130 -17.33 -8.42 -12.01
CA ARG A 130 -18.27 -8.27 -10.89
C ARG A 130 -18.69 -6.82 -10.64
N THR A 131 -18.00 -5.84 -11.24
CA THR A 131 -18.33 -4.41 -11.14
C THR A 131 -19.20 -3.93 -12.30
N ALA A 132 -18.88 -4.36 -13.51
CA ALA A 132 -19.51 -3.85 -14.74
C ALA A 132 -21.06 -3.87 -14.73
N PRO A 133 -21.75 -4.93 -14.28
CA PRO A 133 -23.22 -4.97 -14.27
C PRO A 133 -23.86 -3.92 -13.34
N TYR A 134 -23.08 -3.41 -12.37
CA TYR A 134 -23.59 -2.51 -11.32
C TYR A 134 -23.31 -1.02 -11.62
N VAL A 135 -22.47 -0.72 -12.62
CA VAL A 135 -22.11 0.67 -12.95
C VAL A 135 -23.33 1.47 -13.40
N GLY A 136 -24.23 0.87 -14.19
CA GLY A 136 -25.44 1.55 -14.64
C GLY A 136 -26.42 1.87 -13.50
N ALA A 137 -26.53 0.98 -12.50
CA ALA A 137 -27.46 1.14 -11.38
C ALA A 137 -26.91 2.00 -10.24
N TYR A 138 -25.60 1.93 -9.96
CA TYR A 138 -24.98 2.56 -8.79
C TYR A 138 -23.94 3.64 -9.16
N GLY A 139 -23.66 3.84 -10.44
CA GLY A 139 -22.79 4.91 -10.91
C GLY A 139 -21.44 4.96 -10.22
N ILE A 140 -21.13 6.12 -9.63
CA ILE A 140 -19.85 6.38 -8.93
C ILE A 140 -19.63 5.48 -7.70
N ASP A 141 -20.69 5.02 -7.05
CA ASP A 141 -20.56 4.12 -5.89
C ASP A 141 -20.02 2.75 -6.30
N ALA A 142 -20.37 2.24 -7.49
CA ALA A 142 -19.79 1.02 -8.01
C ALA A 142 -18.28 1.17 -8.26
N LEU A 143 -17.86 2.29 -8.84
CA LEU A 143 -16.45 2.60 -9.09
C LEU A 143 -15.69 2.83 -7.78
N ARG A 144 -16.30 3.50 -6.83
CA ARG A 144 -15.73 3.74 -5.49
C ARG A 144 -15.49 2.44 -4.73
N ASP A 145 -16.42 1.50 -4.78
CA ASP A 145 -16.26 0.21 -4.13
C ASP A 145 -15.27 -0.69 -4.89
N ALA A 146 -15.13 -0.51 -6.21
CA ALA A 146 -14.20 -1.23 -7.06
C ALA A 146 -12.72 -0.93 -6.79
N VAL A 147 -12.38 0.15 -6.07
CA VAL A 147 -10.98 0.49 -5.74
C VAL A 147 -10.26 -0.63 -4.98
N VAL A 148 -10.99 -1.50 -4.29
CA VAL A 148 -10.42 -2.64 -3.56
C VAL A 148 -9.61 -3.60 -4.46
N TRP A 149 -10.04 -3.77 -5.70
CA TRP A 149 -9.32 -4.52 -6.72
C TRP A 149 -8.64 -3.59 -7.73
N GLY A 150 -9.25 -2.44 -8.05
CA GLY A 150 -8.81 -1.51 -9.07
C GLY A 150 -7.42 -0.92 -8.79
N TYR A 151 -7.11 -0.61 -7.53
CA TYR A 151 -5.77 -0.17 -7.15
C TYR A 151 -4.70 -1.26 -7.30
N GLY A 152 -5.05 -2.52 -7.55
CA GLY A 152 -4.12 -3.56 -7.98
C GLY A 152 -3.34 -3.18 -9.24
N VAL A 153 -3.87 -2.28 -10.07
CA VAL A 153 -3.16 -1.70 -11.22
C VAL A 153 -1.88 -0.98 -10.80
N TYR A 154 -1.85 -0.33 -9.63
CA TYR A 154 -0.62 0.26 -9.10
C TYR A 154 0.50 -0.77 -8.93
N ALA A 155 0.18 -1.98 -8.46
CA ALA A 155 1.20 -3.02 -8.32
C ALA A 155 1.84 -3.38 -9.67
N ILE A 156 1.04 -3.46 -10.73
CA ILE A 156 1.52 -3.72 -12.10
C ILE A 156 2.40 -2.56 -12.59
N LEU A 157 1.93 -1.33 -12.42
CA LEU A 157 2.63 -0.13 -12.86
C LEU A 157 3.97 0.07 -12.14
N VAL A 158 3.98 -0.12 -10.82
CA VAL A 158 5.18 -0.03 -9.98
C VAL A 158 6.19 -1.12 -10.37
N ALA A 159 5.72 -2.37 -10.52
CA ALA A 159 6.58 -3.47 -10.94
C ALA A 159 7.23 -3.22 -12.31
N GLY A 160 6.44 -2.75 -13.28
CA GLY A 160 6.93 -2.41 -14.62
C GLY A 160 7.91 -1.24 -14.62
N ALA A 161 7.57 -0.15 -13.94
CA ALA A 161 8.41 1.04 -13.86
C ALA A 161 9.76 0.76 -13.15
N LEU A 162 9.74 0.03 -12.02
CA LEU A 162 10.96 -0.34 -11.30
C LEU A 162 11.84 -1.32 -12.10
N SER A 163 11.22 -2.29 -12.79
CA SER A 163 11.96 -3.22 -13.66
C SER A 163 12.63 -2.51 -14.84
N ARG A 164 12.05 -1.39 -15.31
CA ARG A 164 12.60 -0.58 -16.39
C ARG A 164 13.69 0.39 -15.91
N THR A 165 13.47 1.05 -14.77
CA THR A 165 14.38 2.10 -14.27
C THR A 165 15.52 1.56 -13.43
N GLY A 166 15.41 0.35 -12.89
CA GLY A 166 16.38 -0.20 -11.93
C GLY A 166 16.39 0.50 -10.56
N TRP A 167 15.38 1.31 -10.25
CA TRP A 167 15.37 2.17 -9.06
C TRP A 167 15.08 1.46 -7.73
N THR A 168 15.08 0.15 -7.69
CA THR A 168 14.77 -0.61 -6.45
C THR A 168 15.63 -0.18 -5.27
N ARG A 169 16.95 -0.03 -5.49
CA ARG A 169 17.86 0.45 -4.44
C ARG A 169 17.55 1.88 -4.03
N ARG A 170 17.28 2.77 -4.99
CA ARG A 170 16.88 4.17 -4.72
C ARG A 170 15.58 4.27 -3.92
N VAL A 171 14.61 3.36 -4.13
CA VAL A 171 13.38 3.33 -3.33
C VAL A 171 13.70 2.99 -1.87
N VAL A 172 14.56 2.01 -1.62
CA VAL A 172 15.02 1.65 -0.26
C VAL A 172 15.76 2.83 0.38
N GLU A 173 16.66 3.48 -0.35
CA GLU A 173 17.40 4.66 0.11
C GLU A 173 16.47 5.83 0.45
N ARG A 174 15.49 6.13 -0.42
CA ARG A 174 14.50 7.19 -0.19
C ARG A 174 13.57 6.85 0.98
N TYR A 175 13.13 5.61 1.10
CA TYR A 175 12.36 5.18 2.27
C TYR A 175 13.14 5.46 3.55
N GLY A 176 14.38 5.03 3.60
CA GLY A 176 15.27 5.33 4.71
C GLY A 176 15.52 6.83 4.90
N ALA A 177 15.52 7.66 3.84
CA ALA A 177 15.74 9.10 3.94
C ALA A 177 14.53 9.85 4.50
N TRP A 178 13.32 9.43 4.15
CA TRP A 178 12.11 10.24 4.31
C TRP A 178 11.10 9.68 5.31
N LEU A 179 11.18 8.42 5.69
CA LEU A 179 10.16 7.82 6.57
C LEU A 179 10.66 7.47 7.97
N LEU A 180 11.97 7.47 8.22
CA LEU A 180 12.50 7.11 9.56
C LEU A 180 12.18 8.14 10.65
N TRP A 181 11.70 9.35 10.33
CA TRP A 181 11.19 10.32 11.29
C TRP A 181 9.72 10.05 11.71
N PHE A 182 9.04 9.15 11.03
CA PHE A 182 7.61 8.88 11.23
C PHE A 182 7.22 8.58 12.70
N PRO A 183 8.04 7.86 13.50
CA PRO A 183 7.73 7.65 14.92
C PRO A 183 7.62 8.95 15.73
N VAL A 184 8.35 10.01 15.34
CA VAL A 184 8.25 11.33 15.96
C VAL A 184 7.00 12.07 15.49
N TRP A 185 6.59 11.85 14.23
CA TRP A 185 5.43 12.51 13.65
C TRP A 185 4.09 12.00 14.21
N ILE A 186 3.98 10.72 14.53
CA ILE A 186 2.72 10.14 15.02
C ILE A 186 2.17 10.81 16.28
N PRO A 187 2.95 11.05 17.34
CA PRO A 187 2.48 11.79 18.50
C PRO A 187 2.05 13.23 18.14
N VAL A 188 2.78 13.89 17.24
CA VAL A 188 2.44 15.24 16.76
C VAL A 188 1.12 15.23 15.99
N MET A 189 0.97 14.31 15.03
CA MET A 189 -0.28 14.15 14.28
C MET A 189 -1.46 13.85 15.20
N TRP A 190 -1.27 12.96 16.17
CA TRP A 190 -2.29 12.66 17.15
C TRP A 190 -2.68 13.91 17.97
N ALA A 191 -1.69 14.68 18.45
CA ALA A 191 -1.93 15.91 19.21
C ALA A 191 -2.66 16.98 18.37
N LEU A 192 -2.23 17.17 17.11
CA LEU A 192 -2.91 18.07 16.18
C LEU A 192 -4.39 17.70 16.01
N VAL A 193 -4.68 16.44 15.74
CA VAL A 193 -6.06 15.97 15.56
C VAL A 193 -6.86 16.01 16.87
N ARG A 194 -6.23 15.85 18.04
CA ARG A 194 -6.91 15.83 19.35
C ARG A 194 -7.22 17.23 19.85
N TYR A 195 -6.30 18.19 19.70
CA TYR A 195 -6.37 19.50 20.36
C TYR A 195 -6.60 20.67 19.41
N VAL A 196 -6.31 20.52 18.12
CA VAL A 196 -6.34 21.64 17.15
C VAL A 196 -7.25 21.32 15.96
N ARG A 197 -8.07 20.25 16.04
CA ARG A 197 -8.89 19.75 14.93
C ARG A 197 -9.75 20.82 14.26
N GLU A 198 -10.37 21.70 15.06
CA GLU A 198 -11.29 22.74 14.56
C GLU A 198 -10.55 23.84 13.77
N ALA A 199 -9.27 24.06 14.08
CA ALA A 199 -8.41 25.00 13.38
C ALA A 199 -7.67 24.37 12.18
N LEU A 200 -7.75 23.05 11.99
CA LEU A 200 -7.12 22.39 10.86
C LEU A 200 -7.88 22.70 9.56
N PRO A 201 -7.19 23.09 8.48
CA PRO A 201 -7.83 23.28 7.20
C PRO A 201 -8.45 21.97 6.70
N THR A 202 -9.51 22.08 5.91
CA THR A 202 -10.11 20.95 5.21
C THR A 202 -9.32 20.61 3.92
N ALA A 203 -9.41 19.37 3.49
CA ALA A 203 -8.82 18.96 2.23
C ALA A 203 -9.55 19.66 1.06
N PRO A 204 -8.84 20.23 0.08
CA PRO A 204 -9.45 20.88 -1.07
C PRO A 204 -10.50 19.99 -1.75
N GLY A 205 -11.71 20.52 -1.92
CA GLY A 205 -12.84 19.78 -2.50
C GLY A 205 -13.55 18.81 -1.53
N SER A 206 -13.32 18.92 -0.21
CA SER A 206 -13.88 18.01 0.79
C SER A 206 -14.04 18.73 2.14
N ASP A 207 -15.02 18.32 2.95
CA ASP A 207 -15.20 18.76 4.35
C ASP A 207 -14.33 17.98 5.34
N VAL A 208 -13.45 17.11 4.86
CA VAL A 208 -12.59 16.27 5.70
C VAL A 208 -11.37 17.09 6.14
N PRO A 209 -11.01 17.11 7.43
CA PRO A 209 -9.77 17.74 7.88
C PRO A 209 -8.57 17.25 7.09
N LEU A 210 -7.64 18.15 6.73
CA LEU A 210 -6.47 17.82 5.94
C LEU A 210 -5.55 16.81 6.65
N VAL A 211 -5.50 16.84 7.98
CA VAL A 211 -4.76 15.89 8.80
C VAL A 211 -5.74 14.97 9.54
N VAL A 212 -5.63 13.66 9.32
CA VAL A 212 -6.49 12.66 9.97
C VAL A 212 -5.64 11.55 10.54
N PHE A 213 -5.56 11.47 11.86
CA PHE A 213 -4.92 10.35 12.55
C PHE A 213 -5.86 9.13 12.57
N LYS A 214 -5.38 8.00 12.02
CA LYS A 214 -6.05 6.72 12.10
C LYS A 214 -5.05 5.64 12.52
N ALA A 215 -5.29 5.03 13.67
CA ALA A 215 -4.35 4.10 14.29
C ALA A 215 -3.99 2.89 13.42
N GLY A 216 -4.96 2.31 12.69
CA GLY A 216 -4.71 1.22 11.77
C GLY A 216 -3.74 1.62 10.65
N ASP A 217 -3.87 2.84 10.15
CA ASP A 217 -3.01 3.36 9.09
C ASP A 217 -1.60 3.70 9.63
N ALA A 218 -1.50 4.17 10.88
CA ALA A 218 -0.21 4.39 11.54
C ALA A 218 0.57 3.09 11.78
N ALA A 219 -0.13 1.98 12.03
CA ALA A 219 0.48 0.70 12.38
C ALA A 219 1.43 0.17 11.30
N PHE A 220 1.05 0.23 10.01
CA PHE A 220 1.92 -0.28 8.95
C PHE A 220 3.16 0.60 8.73
N HIS A 221 3.05 1.91 8.92
CA HIS A 221 4.21 2.79 8.87
C HIS A 221 5.16 2.52 10.04
N LEU A 222 4.63 2.42 11.27
CA LEU A 222 5.43 2.13 12.45
C LEU A 222 6.16 0.78 12.33
N MET A 223 5.46 -0.27 11.84
CA MET A 223 6.12 -1.56 11.63
C MET A 223 7.12 -1.51 10.48
N GLY A 224 6.78 -0.83 9.39
CA GLY A 224 7.66 -0.66 8.24
C GLY A 224 8.99 -0.01 8.60
N VAL A 225 8.97 1.09 9.38
CA VAL A 225 10.20 1.76 9.82
C VAL A 225 10.95 0.95 10.90
N ALA A 226 10.23 0.25 11.79
CA ALA A 226 10.86 -0.62 12.78
C ALA A 226 11.59 -1.80 12.11
N ALA A 227 10.94 -2.50 11.18
CA ALA A 227 11.56 -3.57 10.42
C ALA A 227 12.77 -3.07 9.62
N PHE A 228 12.67 -1.89 8.99
CA PHE A 228 13.77 -1.27 8.25
C PHE A 228 15.00 -1.04 9.13
N VAL A 229 14.80 -0.55 10.35
CA VAL A 229 15.88 -0.31 11.33
C VAL A 229 16.42 -1.61 11.91
N LEU A 230 15.55 -2.54 12.32
CA LEU A 230 15.94 -3.86 12.87
C LEU A 230 16.77 -4.66 11.87
N LEU A 231 16.40 -4.64 10.60
CA LEU A 231 17.12 -5.30 9.52
C LEU A 231 18.41 -4.57 9.10
N GLY A 232 18.67 -3.37 9.61
CA GLY A 232 19.88 -2.61 9.31
C GLY A 232 19.90 -1.96 7.94
N LEU A 233 18.78 -1.90 7.21
CA LEU A 233 18.66 -1.26 5.89
C LEU A 233 18.97 0.25 5.92
N HIS A 234 18.75 0.90 7.07
CA HIS A 234 19.08 2.32 7.28
C HIS A 234 20.58 2.64 7.17
N ARG A 235 21.45 1.65 7.29
CA ARG A 235 22.91 1.80 7.20
C ARG A 235 23.39 1.80 5.76
N ASP A 236 22.69 1.06 4.89
CA ASP A 236 23.01 0.95 3.48
C ASP A 236 22.53 2.17 2.68
N ALA A 237 21.64 2.96 3.26
CA ALA A 237 21.00 4.12 2.63
C ALA A 237 21.86 5.41 2.65
N GLY A 238 23.18 5.27 2.51
CA GLY A 238 24.13 6.38 2.36
C GLY A 238 24.29 7.25 3.60
N GLY A 239 25.48 7.25 4.16
CA GLY A 239 25.87 7.83 5.45
C GLY A 239 25.78 9.33 5.63
N ALA A 240 24.68 9.99 5.30
CA ALA A 240 24.44 11.32 5.81
C ALA A 240 24.29 11.24 7.34
N ARG A 241 25.14 11.92 8.09
CA ARG A 241 25.03 12.14 9.53
C ARG A 241 23.64 12.67 9.84
N ARG A 242 22.70 11.78 10.24
CA ARG A 242 21.33 12.16 10.52
C ARG A 242 21.25 12.71 11.92
N ARG A 243 20.60 13.86 12.08
CA ARG A 243 20.32 14.49 13.39
C ARG A 243 19.56 13.56 14.35
N LEU A 244 18.74 12.65 13.83
CA LEU A 244 18.13 11.52 14.57
C LEU A 244 18.83 10.24 14.13
N ALA A 245 19.69 9.67 14.98
CA ALA A 245 20.35 8.38 14.71
C ALA A 245 19.31 7.26 14.72
N PRO A 246 18.86 6.72 13.56
CA PRO A 246 17.87 5.66 13.55
C PRO A 246 18.40 4.43 14.28
N GLY A 247 17.59 3.85 15.17
CA GLY A 247 18.00 2.74 16.02
C GLY A 247 18.75 3.14 17.30
N GLY A 248 18.93 4.45 17.56
CA GLY A 248 19.38 4.97 18.86
C GLY A 248 18.24 4.98 19.88
N TRP A 249 18.58 5.25 21.16
CA TRP A 249 17.61 5.26 22.27
C TRP A 249 16.47 6.25 22.04
N VAL A 250 16.76 7.48 21.60
CA VAL A 250 15.77 8.53 21.33
C VAL A 250 14.77 8.08 20.25
N TRP A 251 15.26 7.44 19.18
CA TRP A 251 14.42 6.95 18.12
C TRP A 251 13.48 5.83 18.58
N TRP A 252 13.99 4.88 19.37
CA TRP A 252 13.17 3.81 19.91
C TRP A 252 12.16 4.32 20.93
N THR A 253 12.55 5.31 21.76
CA THR A 253 11.62 5.98 22.69
C THR A 253 10.45 6.62 21.92
N ALA A 254 10.74 7.39 20.86
CA ALA A 254 9.70 7.97 20.01
C ALA A 254 8.83 6.89 19.37
N TRP A 255 9.42 5.79 18.91
CA TRP A 255 8.70 4.66 18.34
C TRP A 255 7.76 4.00 19.36
N PHE A 256 8.18 3.79 20.61
CA PHE A 256 7.34 3.22 21.66
C PHE A 256 6.22 4.16 22.06
N VAL A 257 6.45 5.46 22.14
CA VAL A 257 5.39 6.45 22.39
C VAL A 257 4.36 6.39 21.28
N ALA A 258 4.80 6.38 20.02
CA ALA A 258 3.92 6.26 18.86
C ALA A 258 3.15 4.92 18.86
N PHE A 259 3.82 3.81 19.19
CA PHE A 259 3.20 2.49 19.34
C PHE A 259 2.14 2.48 20.45
N ALA A 260 2.44 3.06 21.62
CA ALA A 260 1.52 3.13 22.75
C ALA A 260 0.26 3.93 22.41
N LEU A 261 0.39 5.11 21.78
CA LEU A 261 -0.73 5.93 21.31
C LEU A 261 -1.57 5.18 20.27
N THR A 262 -0.92 4.54 19.31
CA THR A 262 -1.58 3.76 18.25
C THR A 262 -2.32 2.56 18.83
N GLY A 263 -1.68 1.84 19.76
CA GLY A 263 -2.24 0.67 20.43
C GLY A 263 -3.40 0.98 21.36
N ALA A 264 -3.35 2.10 22.09
CA ALA A 264 -4.46 2.56 22.91
C ALA A 264 -5.69 2.88 22.05
N ALA A 265 -5.48 3.42 20.85
CA ALA A 265 -6.56 3.74 19.92
C ALA A 265 -7.10 2.49 19.17
N SER A 266 -6.28 1.46 18.90
CA SER A 266 -6.67 0.29 18.10
C SER A 266 -5.95 -1.00 18.51
N ARG A 267 -6.72 -2.00 18.97
CA ARG A 267 -6.22 -3.36 19.24
C ARG A 267 -5.70 -4.06 17.98
N ALA A 268 -6.37 -3.83 16.85
CA ALA A 268 -5.96 -4.35 15.55
C ALA A 268 -4.57 -3.84 15.15
N ALA A 269 -4.25 -2.59 15.48
CA ALA A 269 -2.94 -2.00 15.24
C ALA A 269 -1.84 -2.72 16.06
N ILE A 270 -2.11 -3.03 17.33
CA ILE A 270 -1.19 -3.83 18.17
C ILE A 270 -0.91 -5.17 17.50
N LEU A 271 -1.98 -5.91 17.18
CA LEU A 271 -1.86 -7.25 16.57
C LEU A 271 -1.08 -7.20 15.24
N ALA A 272 -1.37 -6.22 14.39
CA ALA A 272 -0.70 -6.06 13.12
C ALA A 272 0.80 -5.78 13.27
N ILE A 273 1.18 -4.90 14.21
CA ILE A 273 2.59 -4.60 14.51
C ILE A 273 3.29 -5.82 15.10
N LEU A 274 2.66 -6.52 16.05
CA LEU A 274 3.24 -7.70 16.68
C LEU A 274 3.48 -8.83 15.68
N LEU A 275 2.52 -9.12 14.80
CA LEU A 275 2.67 -10.18 13.78
C LEU A 275 3.69 -9.80 12.71
N GLY A 276 3.70 -8.54 12.26
CA GLY A 276 4.74 -8.04 11.36
C GLY A 276 6.13 -8.12 11.99
N GLY A 277 6.24 -7.77 13.27
CA GLY A 277 7.48 -7.90 14.06
C GLY A 277 7.90 -9.35 14.27
N ALA A 278 6.95 -10.23 14.60
CA ALA A 278 7.20 -11.66 14.78
C ALA A 278 7.79 -12.31 13.51
N ALA A 279 7.32 -11.90 12.31
CA ALA A 279 7.89 -12.38 11.06
C ALA A 279 9.39 -12.01 10.92
N VAL A 280 9.78 -10.79 11.34
CA VAL A 280 11.19 -10.37 11.34
C VAL A 280 12.00 -11.18 12.36
N LEU A 281 11.48 -11.32 13.58
CA LEU A 281 12.18 -11.97 14.70
C LEU A 281 12.37 -13.48 14.48
N ALA A 282 11.33 -14.15 13.98
CA ALA A 282 11.36 -15.59 13.73
C ALA A 282 12.36 -15.98 12.61
N LEU A 283 12.48 -15.13 11.58
CA LEU A 283 13.33 -15.42 10.44
C LEU A 283 14.76 -14.88 10.59
N ARG A 284 14.93 -13.81 11.36
CA ARG A 284 16.23 -13.20 11.61
C ARG A 284 16.32 -12.77 13.08
N PRO A 285 16.58 -13.70 14.01
CA PRO A 285 16.79 -13.38 15.41
C PRO A 285 17.99 -12.43 15.50
N ALA A 286 17.71 -11.16 15.79
CA ALA A 286 18.73 -10.13 15.75
C ALA A 286 19.33 -9.95 17.16
N THR A 287 20.65 -10.04 17.24
CA THR A 287 21.45 -9.66 18.43
C THR A 287 21.26 -8.19 18.86
N ARG A 288 20.53 -7.40 18.07
CA ARG A 288 20.32 -5.95 18.28
C ARG A 288 18.99 -5.59 18.96
N LEU A 289 18.20 -6.58 19.37
CA LEU A 289 16.92 -6.36 20.05
C LEU A 289 17.06 -5.88 21.51
N TRP A 290 18.24 -5.94 22.09
CA TRP A 290 18.45 -5.50 23.46
C TRP A 290 18.06 -4.01 23.68
N ARG A 291 18.32 -3.13 22.69
CA ARG A 291 17.94 -1.70 22.76
C ARG A 291 16.42 -1.51 22.80
N PRO A 292 15.64 -1.97 21.80
CA PRO A 292 14.19 -1.88 21.88
C PRO A 292 13.62 -2.61 23.12
N ALA A 293 14.16 -3.75 23.48
CA ALA A 293 13.70 -4.49 24.67
C ALA A 293 13.92 -3.70 25.97
N LEU A 294 15.12 -3.15 26.18
CA LEU A 294 15.39 -2.29 27.33
C LEU A 294 14.59 -1.00 27.32
N THR A 295 14.43 -0.36 26.16
CA THR A 295 13.59 0.84 26.03
C THR A 295 12.16 0.52 26.40
N THR A 296 11.61 -0.59 25.90
CA THR A 296 10.24 -1.03 26.23
C THR A 296 10.10 -1.28 27.72
N LEU A 297 11.03 -2.01 28.32
CA LEU A 297 11.01 -2.32 29.75
C LEU A 297 11.05 -1.05 30.61
N ALA A 298 11.99 -0.15 30.31
CA ALA A 298 12.16 1.11 31.03
C ALA A 298 10.90 2.00 30.90
N LEU A 299 10.40 2.20 29.67
CA LEU A 299 9.21 3.02 29.46
C LEU A 299 7.95 2.39 30.05
N SER A 300 7.82 1.06 29.99
CA SER A 300 6.71 0.37 30.64
C SER A 300 6.77 0.56 32.16
N ALA A 301 7.94 0.40 32.79
CA ALA A 301 8.12 0.62 34.22
C ALA A 301 7.77 2.05 34.64
N VAL A 302 8.30 3.06 33.92
CA VAL A 302 7.99 4.47 34.15
C VAL A 302 6.49 4.74 33.97
N PHE A 303 5.89 4.22 32.91
CA PHE A 303 4.47 4.42 32.60
C PHE A 303 3.56 3.78 33.67
N PHE A 304 3.87 2.57 34.14
CA PHE A 304 3.13 1.93 35.23
C PHE A 304 3.29 2.68 36.56
N ALA A 305 4.50 3.17 36.86
CA ALA A 305 4.77 3.91 38.10
C ALA A 305 4.14 5.33 38.08
N SER A 306 4.01 5.96 36.94
CA SER A 306 3.53 7.34 36.82
C SER A 306 2.03 7.51 37.04
N GLY A 307 1.22 6.45 36.93
CA GLY A 307 -0.24 6.54 36.97
C GLY A 307 -0.86 7.39 35.83
N ILE A 308 -0.07 7.72 34.82
CA ILE A 308 -0.52 8.54 33.68
C ILE A 308 -1.73 7.91 33.01
N ARG A 309 -2.77 8.73 32.82
CA ARG A 309 -3.98 8.38 32.08
C ARG A 309 -4.31 9.49 31.07
N VAL A 310 -4.10 9.22 29.79
CA VAL A 310 -4.36 10.16 28.70
C VAL A 310 -5.48 9.64 27.83
N GLU A 311 -6.52 10.44 27.59
CA GLU A 311 -7.56 10.06 26.64
C GLU A 311 -7.05 10.22 25.20
N VAL A 312 -6.87 9.09 24.52
CA VAL A 312 -6.36 9.03 23.15
C VAL A 312 -7.47 9.21 22.12
N ARG A 313 -8.65 8.71 22.47
CA ARG A 313 -9.88 8.82 21.67
C ARG A 313 -11.05 8.76 22.65
N GLU A 314 -12.22 9.27 22.27
CA GLU A 314 -13.44 9.23 23.06
C GLU A 314 -13.66 7.85 23.72
N GLY A 315 -13.64 7.81 25.04
CA GLY A 315 -13.75 6.60 25.86
C GLY A 315 -12.57 5.61 25.77
N ARG A 316 -11.42 6.02 25.21
CA ARG A 316 -10.19 5.21 25.16
C ARG A 316 -9.02 5.94 25.76
N PHE A 317 -8.42 5.30 26.75
CA PHE A 317 -7.31 5.88 27.50
C PHE A 317 -6.00 5.14 27.23
N LEU A 318 -4.92 5.87 27.16
CA LEU A 318 -3.57 5.37 27.32
C LEU A 318 -3.31 5.32 28.83
N SER A 319 -3.32 4.12 29.41
CA SER A 319 -2.93 3.82 30.78
C SER A 319 -2.33 2.43 30.83
N GLY A 320 -1.53 2.15 31.87
CA GLY A 320 -0.92 0.83 32.03
C GLY A 320 -1.96 -0.28 32.10
N SER A 321 -3.01 -0.11 32.92
CA SER A 321 -4.09 -1.09 33.04
C SER A 321 -4.86 -1.33 31.75
N GLU A 322 -5.14 -0.26 30.96
CA GLU A 322 -5.82 -0.41 29.67
C GLU A 322 -4.92 -1.06 28.61
N MET A 323 -3.62 -0.81 28.61
CA MET A 323 -2.70 -1.50 27.70
C MET A 323 -2.64 -3.00 27.99
N VAL A 324 -2.57 -3.40 29.26
CA VAL A 324 -2.64 -4.82 29.64
C VAL A 324 -3.98 -5.43 29.25
N ALA A 325 -5.10 -4.74 29.50
CA ALA A 325 -6.42 -5.20 29.12
C ALA A 325 -6.56 -5.33 27.58
N ASN A 326 -6.00 -4.40 26.80
CA ASN A 326 -5.98 -4.47 25.35
C ASN A 326 -5.15 -5.67 24.84
N LEU A 327 -3.98 -5.93 25.43
CA LEU A 327 -3.16 -7.09 25.08
C LEU A 327 -3.86 -8.40 25.48
N ALA A 328 -4.41 -8.50 26.67
CA ALA A 328 -5.15 -9.67 27.14
C ALA A 328 -6.39 -9.94 26.27
N SER A 329 -7.07 -8.90 25.81
CA SER A 329 -8.25 -9.04 24.94
C SER A 329 -7.91 -9.51 23.51
N VAL A 330 -6.67 -9.34 23.02
CA VAL A 330 -6.17 -9.98 21.80
C VAL A 330 -6.10 -11.51 22.00
N GLY A 331 -5.77 -11.96 23.22
CA GLY A 331 -5.80 -13.38 23.61
C GLY A 331 -7.18 -13.93 24.00
N GLY A 332 -8.27 -13.15 23.86
CA GLY A 332 -9.64 -13.61 24.11
C GLY A 332 -10.25 -13.20 25.46
N ALA A 333 -9.52 -12.48 26.34
CA ALA A 333 -10.08 -11.96 27.59
C ALA A 333 -11.18 -10.92 27.33
N ARG A 334 -12.17 -10.83 28.23
CA ARG A 334 -13.23 -9.80 28.16
C ARG A 334 -12.63 -8.41 28.30
N ALA A 335 -13.06 -7.49 27.42
CA ALA A 335 -12.61 -6.11 27.44
C ALA A 335 -13.59 -5.23 28.20
N PRO A 336 -13.10 -4.26 29.01
CA PRO A 336 -13.98 -3.32 29.73
C PRO A 336 -14.80 -2.45 28.76
N GLY A 337 -16.05 -2.11 29.14
CA GLY A 337 -16.91 -1.18 28.44
C GLY A 337 -17.57 -1.74 27.18
N ASN A 338 -17.99 -0.85 26.26
CA ASN A 338 -18.80 -1.16 25.07
C ASN A 338 -18.02 -1.87 23.94
N ARG A 339 -16.83 -2.38 24.23
CA ARG A 339 -15.91 -2.99 23.25
C ARG A 339 -16.37 -4.39 22.82
N ASP A 340 -17.02 -5.11 23.73
CA ASP A 340 -17.55 -6.44 23.42
C ASP A 340 -18.79 -6.35 22.54
N ALA A 341 -19.68 -5.38 22.77
CA ALA A 341 -20.85 -5.15 21.91
C ALA A 341 -20.44 -4.83 20.45
N THR A 342 -19.40 -4.01 20.25
CA THR A 342 -18.84 -3.74 18.91
C THR A 342 -18.23 -4.98 18.27
N ARG A 343 -17.57 -5.84 19.06
CA ARG A 343 -17.01 -7.12 18.59
C ARG A 343 -18.12 -8.07 18.18
N GLU A 344 -19.13 -8.26 19.02
CA GLU A 344 -20.27 -9.16 18.74
C GLU A 344 -21.07 -8.70 17.52
N TRP A 345 -21.29 -7.39 17.38
CA TRP A 345 -21.92 -6.82 16.20
C TRP A 345 -21.16 -7.13 14.92
N ARG A 346 -19.80 -6.95 14.89
CA ARG A 346 -18.97 -7.33 13.75
C ARG A 346 -19.03 -8.84 13.48
N LEU A 347 -18.92 -9.68 14.51
CA LEU A 347 -18.95 -11.13 14.35
C LEU A 347 -20.28 -11.62 13.80
N ARG A 348 -21.43 -11.02 14.21
CA ARG A 348 -22.73 -11.31 13.63
C ARG A 348 -22.77 -10.97 12.14
N TRP A 349 -22.32 -9.77 11.78
CA TRP A 349 -22.28 -9.38 10.37
C TRP A 349 -21.35 -10.26 9.54
N TRP A 350 -20.18 -10.60 10.06
CA TRP A 350 -19.24 -11.49 9.38
C TRP A 350 -19.83 -12.89 9.15
N ARG A 351 -20.57 -13.45 10.10
CA ARG A 351 -21.31 -14.71 9.91
C ARG A 351 -22.37 -14.57 8.82
N THR A 352 -23.18 -13.52 8.85
CA THR A 352 -24.16 -13.24 7.80
C THR A 352 -23.52 -13.21 6.40
N ILE A 353 -22.33 -12.58 6.26
CA ILE A 353 -21.59 -12.57 4.99
C ILE A 353 -21.18 -13.99 4.57
N VAL A 354 -20.63 -14.78 5.47
CA VAL A 354 -20.26 -16.17 5.20
C VAL A 354 -21.50 -17.01 4.82
N ASP A 355 -22.61 -16.84 5.53
CA ASP A 355 -23.84 -17.60 5.29
C ASP A 355 -24.38 -17.34 3.88
N TYR A 356 -24.52 -16.09 3.46
CA TYR A 356 -25.07 -15.82 2.13
C TYR A 356 -24.07 -16.04 0.98
N THR A 357 -22.75 -16.05 1.27
CA THR A 357 -21.73 -16.31 0.23
C THR A 357 -21.34 -17.79 0.20
N VAL A 358 -20.82 -18.37 1.29
CA VAL A 358 -20.30 -19.75 1.28
C VAL A 358 -21.42 -20.76 1.23
N HIS A 359 -22.52 -20.51 1.93
CA HIS A 359 -23.63 -21.44 2.07
C HIS A 359 -24.91 -21.00 1.33
N GLY A 360 -24.88 -19.83 0.68
CA GLY A 360 -26.07 -19.21 0.11
C GLY A 360 -25.96 -18.86 -1.38
N PRO A 361 -26.91 -18.08 -1.89
CA PRO A 361 -27.08 -17.83 -3.32
C PRO A 361 -25.94 -16.97 -3.94
N TYR A 362 -25.15 -16.30 -3.12
CA TYR A 362 -24.09 -15.42 -3.59
C TYR A 362 -22.71 -16.07 -3.67
N PHE A 363 -22.65 -17.42 -3.70
CA PHE A 363 -21.39 -18.17 -3.76
C PHE A 363 -20.50 -17.73 -4.94
N TRP A 364 -21.06 -17.71 -6.15
CA TRP A 364 -20.31 -17.41 -7.37
C TRP A 364 -20.13 -15.93 -7.61
N THR A 365 -21.07 -15.13 -7.16
CA THR A 365 -21.16 -13.73 -7.60
C THR A 365 -20.82 -12.71 -6.53
N GLY A 366 -21.01 -13.03 -5.27
CA GLY A 366 -21.15 -12.01 -4.24
C GLY A 366 -22.34 -11.07 -4.54
N LYS A 367 -22.54 -10.07 -3.72
CA LYS A 367 -23.58 -9.04 -3.94
C LYS A 367 -23.19 -7.99 -4.98
N GLY A 368 -21.92 -7.96 -5.44
CA GLY A 368 -21.43 -6.99 -6.41
C GLY A 368 -20.95 -5.69 -5.79
N TYR A 369 -20.61 -4.74 -6.65
CA TYR A 369 -20.01 -3.45 -6.29
C TYR A 369 -21.04 -2.32 -6.44
N GLY A 370 -20.99 -1.33 -5.54
CA GLY A 370 -21.95 -0.21 -5.52
C GLY A 370 -23.04 -0.35 -4.45
N ILE A 371 -23.40 -1.58 -4.10
CA ILE A 371 -24.39 -1.87 -3.05
C ILE A 371 -23.81 -1.48 -1.68
N ASN A 372 -24.58 -0.74 -0.88
CA ASN A 372 -24.24 -0.54 0.52
C ASN A 372 -24.47 -1.83 1.31
N LEU A 373 -23.40 -2.56 1.65
CA LEU A 373 -23.49 -3.83 2.35
C LEU A 373 -24.13 -3.69 3.74
N ALA A 374 -23.95 -2.57 4.44
CA ALA A 374 -24.55 -2.37 5.75
C ALA A 374 -26.09 -2.31 5.66
N GLU A 375 -26.61 -1.63 4.65
CA GLU A 375 -28.05 -1.55 4.39
C GLU A 375 -28.60 -2.88 3.92
N ALA A 376 -27.93 -3.50 2.94
CA ALA A 376 -28.35 -4.75 2.35
C ALA A 376 -28.30 -5.96 3.31
N ASP A 377 -27.48 -5.88 4.37
CA ASP A 377 -27.30 -6.92 5.38
C ASP A 377 -28.05 -6.60 6.70
N GLY A 378 -28.67 -5.40 6.84
CA GLY A 378 -29.40 -4.99 8.04
C GLY A 378 -28.49 -4.53 9.21
N PHE A 379 -27.27 -4.08 8.91
CA PHE A 379 -26.29 -3.62 9.90
C PHE A 379 -26.06 -2.10 9.88
N VAL A 380 -27.09 -1.32 9.60
CA VAL A 380 -27.03 0.14 9.62
C VAL A 380 -26.77 0.64 11.03
N VAL A 381 -25.75 1.46 11.21
CA VAL A 381 -25.49 2.17 12.48
C VAL A 381 -26.13 3.55 12.37
N GLY A 382 -27.17 3.75 13.15
CA GLY A 382 -27.90 5.02 13.19
C GLY A 382 -27.09 6.13 13.84
N ASN A 383 -26.38 6.91 13.04
CA ASN A 383 -25.91 8.24 13.44
C ASN A 383 -26.09 9.18 12.25
N ARG A 384 -27.08 10.09 12.35
CA ARG A 384 -27.50 11.01 11.28
C ARG A 384 -26.39 11.94 10.80
N ASP A 385 -25.35 12.15 11.61
CA ASP A 385 -24.26 13.11 11.34
C ASP A 385 -22.99 12.48 10.75
N ARG A 386 -22.97 11.18 10.51
CA ARG A 386 -21.80 10.48 9.93
C ARG A 386 -22.15 9.85 8.59
N ARG A 387 -21.20 9.86 7.66
CA ARG A 387 -21.34 9.13 6.39
C ARG A 387 -21.74 7.68 6.70
N PRO A 388 -22.75 7.13 6.00
CA PRO A 388 -23.28 5.80 6.30
C PRO A 388 -22.16 4.77 6.17
N LEU A 389 -22.15 3.81 7.08
CA LEU A 389 -21.29 2.64 7.00
C LEU A 389 -21.63 1.86 5.73
N ARG A 390 -20.61 1.39 5.01
CA ARG A 390 -20.80 0.65 3.74
C ARG A 390 -20.21 -0.73 3.72
N SER A 391 -19.32 -1.08 4.67
CA SER A 391 -18.59 -2.34 4.67
C SER A 391 -18.36 -2.89 6.08
N PRO A 392 -18.11 -4.21 6.24
CA PRO A 392 -18.06 -4.90 7.52
C PRO A 392 -16.81 -4.62 8.37
N HIS A 393 -16.03 -3.58 8.07
CA HIS A 393 -14.74 -3.31 8.69
C HIS A 393 -13.76 -4.50 8.63
N ASN A 394 -13.80 -5.25 7.53
CA ASN A 394 -12.91 -6.35 7.23
C ASN A 394 -12.75 -6.43 5.71
N GLY A 395 -11.60 -6.00 5.19
CA GLY A 395 -11.34 -5.93 3.76
C GLY A 395 -11.38 -7.30 3.07
N HIS A 396 -11.03 -8.38 3.78
CA HIS A 396 -11.10 -9.74 3.22
C HIS A 396 -12.55 -10.20 3.05
N LEU A 397 -13.40 -9.94 4.05
CA LEU A 397 -14.82 -10.24 3.95
C LEU A 397 -15.55 -9.28 3.00
N THR A 398 -15.09 -8.07 2.83
CA THR A 398 -15.60 -7.16 1.78
C THR A 398 -15.37 -7.76 0.39
N ILE A 399 -14.19 -8.35 0.13
CA ILE A 399 -13.92 -9.04 -1.13
C ILE A 399 -14.84 -10.26 -1.29
N LEU A 400 -15.01 -11.08 -0.26
CA LEU A 400 -15.93 -12.21 -0.26
C LEU A 400 -17.37 -11.76 -0.53
N ALA A 401 -17.86 -10.76 0.20
CA ALA A 401 -19.22 -10.25 0.09
C ALA A 401 -19.53 -9.70 -1.32
N ARG A 402 -18.54 -9.02 -1.95
CA ARG A 402 -18.74 -8.36 -3.26
C ARG A 402 -18.42 -9.26 -4.45
N SER A 403 -17.47 -10.18 -4.32
CA SER A 403 -16.94 -10.98 -5.44
C SER A 403 -17.21 -12.47 -5.33
N GLY A 404 -17.89 -12.89 -4.27
CA GLY A 404 -18.17 -14.30 -3.98
C GLY A 404 -16.92 -15.10 -3.62
N VAL A 405 -17.09 -16.42 -3.48
CA VAL A 405 -16.00 -17.34 -3.17
C VAL A 405 -14.90 -17.34 -4.24
N PRO A 406 -15.17 -17.29 -5.56
CA PRO A 406 -14.11 -17.22 -6.56
C PRO A 406 -13.19 -16.01 -6.38
N GLY A 407 -13.77 -14.82 -6.11
CA GLY A 407 -12.97 -13.60 -5.84
C GLY A 407 -12.15 -13.72 -4.57
N ALA A 408 -12.70 -14.28 -3.51
CA ALA A 408 -11.97 -14.54 -2.26
C ALA A 408 -10.84 -15.56 -2.44
N VAL A 409 -11.05 -16.63 -3.22
CA VAL A 409 -10.00 -17.62 -3.54
C VAL A 409 -8.87 -16.98 -4.34
N LEU A 410 -9.18 -16.20 -5.39
CA LEU A 410 -8.16 -15.46 -6.15
C LEU A 410 -7.36 -14.52 -5.24
N TRP A 411 -8.03 -13.81 -4.33
CA TRP A 411 -7.39 -12.97 -3.34
C TRP A 411 -6.44 -13.76 -2.42
N LEU A 412 -6.91 -14.86 -1.84
CA LEU A 412 -6.10 -15.70 -0.94
C LEU A 412 -4.90 -16.31 -1.65
N LEU A 413 -5.08 -16.82 -2.88
CA LEU A 413 -4.00 -17.38 -3.69
C LEU A 413 -2.97 -16.30 -4.04
N LEU A 414 -3.42 -15.08 -4.38
CA LEU A 414 -2.55 -13.96 -4.68
C LEU A 414 -1.72 -13.55 -3.45
N GLN A 415 -2.36 -13.40 -2.29
CA GLN A 415 -1.69 -12.98 -1.06
C GLN A 415 -0.76 -14.08 -0.52
N GLY A 416 -1.22 -15.32 -0.48
CA GLY A 416 -0.40 -16.47 -0.06
C GLY A 416 0.77 -16.71 -1.01
N GLY A 417 0.54 -16.60 -2.32
CA GLY A 417 1.56 -16.69 -3.35
C GLY A 417 2.64 -15.61 -3.21
N PHE A 418 2.24 -14.38 -2.87
CA PHE A 418 3.17 -13.28 -2.63
C PHE A 418 4.05 -13.52 -1.41
N ALA A 419 3.45 -13.85 -0.27
CA ALA A 419 4.16 -14.16 0.97
C ALA A 419 5.15 -15.32 0.78
N LEU A 420 4.69 -16.41 0.16
CA LEU A 420 5.50 -17.58 -0.12
C LEU A 420 6.67 -17.26 -1.07
N SER A 421 6.44 -16.41 -2.07
CA SER A 421 7.49 -15.96 -3.00
C SER A 421 8.56 -15.15 -2.31
N LEU A 422 8.19 -14.22 -1.42
CA LEU A 422 9.11 -13.44 -0.60
C LEU A 422 9.90 -14.33 0.36
N LEU A 423 9.24 -15.27 1.02
CA LEU A 423 9.89 -16.21 1.94
C LEU A 423 10.90 -17.12 1.22
N ARG A 424 10.52 -17.65 0.05
CA ARG A 424 11.44 -18.44 -0.79
C ARG A 424 12.62 -17.61 -1.28
N ALA A 425 12.39 -16.35 -1.67
CA ALA A 425 13.44 -15.44 -2.09
C ALA A 425 14.38 -15.09 -0.94
N TYR A 426 13.83 -14.80 0.25
CA TYR A 426 14.59 -14.61 1.48
C TYR A 426 15.52 -15.80 1.76
N ARG A 427 14.96 -17.02 1.81
CA ARG A 427 15.74 -18.24 2.08
C ARG A 427 16.84 -18.47 1.04
N ARG A 428 16.55 -18.22 -0.24
CA ARG A 428 17.57 -18.30 -1.32
C ARG A 428 18.67 -17.26 -1.13
N SER A 429 18.32 -16.03 -0.76
CA SER A 429 19.29 -14.97 -0.50
C SER A 429 20.23 -15.31 0.66
N VAL A 430 19.68 -15.84 1.76
CA VAL A 430 20.47 -16.28 2.91
C VAL A 430 21.48 -17.37 2.49
N ARG A 431 21.01 -18.40 1.76
CA ARG A 431 21.88 -19.49 1.28
C ARG A 431 22.96 -19.02 0.30
N ALA A 432 22.65 -18.00 -0.51
CA ALA A 432 23.56 -17.43 -1.50
C ALA A 432 24.45 -16.30 -0.93
N GLY A 433 24.38 -16.00 0.36
CA GLY A 433 25.15 -14.91 0.99
C GLY A 433 24.76 -13.50 0.50
N THR A 434 23.62 -13.33 -0.17
CA THR A 434 23.15 -12.02 -0.67
C THR A 434 22.33 -11.30 0.39
N ASP A 435 23.01 -10.80 1.44
CA ASP A 435 22.40 -10.27 2.65
C ASP A 435 21.45 -9.09 2.38
N TRP A 436 21.77 -8.20 1.44
CA TRP A 436 20.91 -7.07 1.09
C TRP A 436 19.53 -7.53 0.61
N TRP A 437 19.46 -8.50 -0.31
CA TRP A 437 18.20 -9.05 -0.80
C TRP A 437 17.42 -9.80 0.29
N ALA A 438 18.14 -10.52 1.17
CA ALA A 438 17.49 -11.17 2.31
C ALA A 438 16.77 -10.14 3.19
N ARG A 439 17.45 -9.02 3.52
CA ARG A 439 16.88 -7.95 4.33
C ARG A 439 15.69 -7.25 3.65
N VAL A 440 15.81 -6.96 2.35
CA VAL A 440 14.74 -6.31 1.58
C VAL A 440 13.51 -7.21 1.49
N ASN A 441 13.66 -8.49 1.17
CA ASN A 441 12.52 -9.42 1.09
C ASN A 441 11.81 -9.56 2.45
N LEU A 442 12.56 -9.62 3.54
CA LEU A 442 11.98 -9.73 4.88
C LEU A 442 11.30 -8.43 5.32
N TRP A 443 11.85 -7.26 4.95
CA TRP A 443 11.22 -5.98 5.17
C TRP A 443 9.86 -5.86 4.44
N ILE A 444 9.82 -6.24 3.16
CA ILE A 444 8.57 -6.25 2.39
C ILE A 444 7.56 -7.21 3.02
N LEU A 445 8.01 -8.40 3.45
CA LEU A 445 7.15 -9.39 4.10
C LEU A 445 6.55 -8.84 5.41
N ALA A 446 7.35 -8.15 6.23
CA ALA A 446 6.86 -7.53 7.46
C ALA A 446 5.83 -6.42 7.19
N CYS A 447 6.09 -5.54 6.21
CA CYS A 447 5.14 -4.52 5.78
C CYS A 447 3.82 -5.15 5.29
N TRP A 448 3.91 -6.14 4.41
CA TRP A 448 2.76 -6.85 3.87
C TRP A 448 1.96 -7.55 4.97
N THR A 449 2.62 -8.27 5.90
CA THR A 449 1.95 -8.93 7.03
C THR A 449 1.15 -7.92 7.85
N THR A 450 1.74 -6.76 8.14
CA THR A 450 1.05 -5.70 8.91
C THR A 450 -0.18 -5.18 8.17
N PHE A 451 -0.10 -4.98 6.85
CA PHE A 451 -1.25 -4.57 6.04
C PHE A 451 -2.36 -5.62 6.04
N ILE A 452 -2.04 -6.87 5.79
CA ILE A 452 -3.02 -7.97 5.70
C ILE A 452 -3.73 -8.19 7.05
N VAL A 453 -2.98 -8.16 8.14
CA VAL A 453 -3.57 -8.28 9.48
C VAL A 453 -4.46 -7.07 9.80
N ASN A 454 -4.01 -5.86 9.48
CA ASN A 454 -4.81 -4.66 9.70
C ASN A 454 -6.10 -4.68 8.85
N ALA A 455 -6.02 -5.14 7.60
CA ALA A 455 -7.17 -5.25 6.70
C ALA A 455 -8.25 -6.23 7.20
N ALA A 456 -7.91 -7.19 8.07
CA ALA A 456 -8.90 -8.08 8.71
C ALA A 456 -9.80 -7.34 9.73
N PHE A 457 -9.45 -6.12 10.13
CA PHE A 457 -10.18 -5.37 11.15
C PHE A 457 -10.55 -3.94 10.73
N GLU A 458 -10.06 -3.50 9.57
CA GLU A 458 -10.18 -2.14 9.08
C GLU A 458 -10.47 -2.11 7.57
N VAL A 459 -11.02 -0.98 7.11
CA VAL A 459 -11.31 -0.71 5.69
C VAL A 459 -10.10 -0.18 4.92
N SER A 460 -8.88 -0.55 5.33
CA SER A 460 -7.64 0.05 4.81
C SER A 460 -7.43 -0.17 3.30
N LEU A 461 -7.98 -1.25 2.74
CA LEU A 461 -7.89 -1.57 1.30
C LEU A 461 -8.99 -0.89 0.46
N GLU A 462 -10.02 -0.34 1.08
CA GLU A 462 -11.22 0.20 0.43
C GLU A 462 -11.11 1.71 0.15
N GLY A 463 -9.93 2.27 0.21
CA GLY A 463 -9.68 3.68 -0.04
C GLY A 463 -8.27 3.97 -0.53
N PRO A 464 -8.05 5.18 -1.11
CA PRO A 464 -6.78 5.50 -1.75
C PRO A 464 -5.59 5.49 -0.77
N HIS A 465 -5.75 5.99 0.45
CA HIS A 465 -4.69 6.06 1.43
C HIS A 465 -4.02 4.69 1.68
N GLY A 466 -4.75 3.70 2.15
CA GLY A 466 -4.21 2.37 2.45
C GLY A 466 -4.05 1.49 1.22
N GLY A 467 -5.01 1.56 0.27
CA GLY A 467 -5.00 0.74 -0.94
C GLY A 467 -3.81 1.05 -1.85
N ILE A 468 -3.51 2.33 -2.12
CA ILE A 468 -2.37 2.69 -2.97
C ILE A 468 -1.04 2.33 -2.29
N TRP A 469 -0.90 2.54 -0.98
CA TRP A 469 0.27 2.07 -0.23
C TRP A 469 0.45 0.55 -0.33
N PHE A 470 -0.59 -0.20 -0.05
CA PHE A 470 -0.57 -1.67 -0.08
C PHE A 470 -0.13 -2.20 -1.45
N TRP A 471 -0.79 -1.73 -2.52
CA TRP A 471 -0.49 -2.18 -3.87
C TRP A 471 0.87 -1.68 -4.38
N SER A 472 1.35 -0.53 -3.90
CA SER A 472 2.70 -0.05 -4.20
C SER A 472 3.77 -0.94 -3.56
N VAL A 473 3.59 -1.36 -2.30
CA VAL A 473 4.48 -2.32 -1.61
C VAL A 473 4.44 -3.68 -2.32
N PHE A 474 3.25 -4.12 -2.75
CA PHE A 474 3.09 -5.36 -3.51
C PHE A 474 3.84 -5.31 -4.84
N GLY A 475 3.69 -4.22 -5.61
CA GLY A 475 4.40 -4.01 -6.87
C GLY A 475 5.92 -3.90 -6.70
N PHE A 476 6.37 -3.22 -5.64
CA PHE A 476 7.77 -3.19 -5.26
C PHE A 476 8.31 -4.60 -4.97
N GLY A 477 7.54 -5.44 -4.27
CA GLY A 477 7.89 -6.83 -4.02
C GLY A 477 8.03 -7.66 -5.31
N ILE A 478 7.09 -7.52 -6.26
CA ILE A 478 7.21 -8.19 -7.57
C ILE A 478 8.50 -7.77 -8.30
N ALA A 479 8.79 -6.46 -8.34
CA ALA A 479 10.01 -5.95 -8.96
C ALA A 479 11.29 -6.48 -8.26
N ALA A 480 11.31 -6.48 -6.93
CA ALA A 480 12.42 -6.99 -6.14
C ALA A 480 12.70 -8.49 -6.43
N LEU A 481 11.64 -9.31 -6.47
CA LEU A 481 11.72 -10.73 -6.81
C LEU A 481 12.28 -10.96 -8.21
N GLU A 482 11.89 -10.14 -9.18
CA GLU A 482 12.36 -10.26 -10.57
C GLU A 482 13.81 -9.81 -10.72
N LEU A 483 14.17 -8.66 -10.16
CA LEU A 483 15.55 -8.14 -10.22
C LEU A 483 16.53 -9.06 -9.51
N GLN A 484 16.14 -9.63 -8.36
CA GLN A 484 16.94 -10.64 -7.68
C GLN A 484 17.16 -11.90 -8.54
N ARG A 485 16.13 -12.35 -9.27
CA ARG A 485 16.26 -13.49 -10.19
C ARG A 485 17.24 -13.19 -11.33
N ARG A 486 17.14 -11.99 -11.92
CA ARG A 486 18.03 -11.54 -13.00
C ARG A 486 19.48 -11.44 -12.52
N GLU A 487 19.71 -10.87 -11.35
CA GLU A 487 21.04 -10.77 -10.75
C GLU A 487 21.63 -12.17 -10.47
N ALA A 488 20.84 -13.08 -9.92
CA ALA A 488 21.28 -14.45 -9.68
C ALA A 488 21.60 -15.22 -10.98
N ALA A 489 20.84 -14.98 -12.05
CA ALA A 489 21.12 -15.58 -13.37
C ALA A 489 22.42 -15.03 -13.96
N TRP A 490 22.61 -13.70 -13.91
CA TRP A 490 23.83 -13.06 -14.37
C TRP A 490 25.08 -13.57 -13.63
N ARG A 491 25.02 -13.68 -12.31
CA ARG A 491 26.12 -14.24 -11.50
C ARG A 491 26.48 -15.66 -11.92
N ARG A 492 25.49 -16.52 -12.16
CA ARG A 492 25.75 -17.91 -12.62
C ARG A 492 26.47 -17.98 -13.96
N GLN A 493 26.19 -17.04 -14.86
CA GLN A 493 26.83 -17.01 -16.19
C GLN A 493 28.27 -16.49 -16.14
N HIS A 494 28.60 -15.61 -15.17
CA HIS A 494 29.90 -14.91 -15.15
C HIS A 494 30.83 -15.36 -14.01
N VAL A 495 30.38 -16.21 -13.08
CA VAL A 495 31.25 -16.76 -12.00
C VAL A 495 32.21 -17.85 -12.53
N GLY A 496 31.97 -18.40 -13.74
CA GLY A 496 32.92 -19.31 -14.41
C GLY A 496 34.15 -18.62 -15.01
N GLU A 497 34.15 -17.30 -15.18
CA GLU A 497 35.17 -16.55 -15.92
C GLU A 497 36.02 -15.57 -15.07
N ALA A 498 35.73 -15.38 -13.78
CA ALA A 498 36.41 -14.38 -12.96
C ALA A 498 36.85 -14.96 -11.61
N GLY A 499 38.13 -14.80 -11.28
CA GLY A 499 38.67 -14.90 -9.92
C GLY A 499 37.98 -13.96 -8.91
N PRO A 500 38.44 -13.84 -7.65
CA PRO A 500 37.67 -13.23 -6.55
C PRO A 500 37.09 -11.87 -6.92
N LEU A 501 35.77 -11.79 -6.81
CA LEU A 501 34.85 -10.81 -7.36
C LEU A 501 35.19 -9.35 -7.04
N ARG A 502 35.44 -8.55 -8.06
CA ARG A 502 35.13 -7.11 -8.01
C ARG A 502 33.60 -6.94 -7.90
N PRO A 503 33.09 -5.93 -7.14
CA PRO A 503 31.67 -5.64 -7.08
C PRO A 503 31.13 -5.48 -8.52
N ALA A 504 30.00 -6.12 -8.81
CA ALA A 504 29.37 -6.05 -10.13
C ALA A 504 29.27 -4.60 -10.60
N PRO A 505 29.73 -4.27 -11.81
CA PRO A 505 29.53 -2.94 -12.36
C PRO A 505 28.02 -2.68 -12.41
N ASP A 506 27.64 -1.46 -12.07
CA ASP A 506 26.24 -0.99 -12.13
C ASP A 506 25.75 -1.17 -13.58
N VAL A 507 25.13 -2.32 -13.88
CA VAL A 507 24.68 -2.70 -15.24
C VAL A 507 23.70 -1.67 -15.81
N HIS A 508 23.21 -0.77 -14.96
CA HIS A 508 22.26 0.28 -15.29
C HIS A 508 22.90 1.63 -15.66
N ALA A 509 24.19 1.84 -15.39
CA ALA A 509 24.88 3.09 -15.75
C ALA A 509 25.14 3.22 -17.27
N ARG A 510 25.20 2.11 -18.00
CA ARG A 510 25.47 2.09 -19.47
C ARG A 510 24.22 2.27 -20.36
N ALA A 511 23.02 2.33 -19.80
CA ALA A 511 21.78 2.52 -20.57
C ALA A 511 21.28 3.97 -20.56
N ALA A 512 22.01 4.89 -19.93
CA ALA A 512 21.64 6.31 -19.77
C ALA A 512 22.59 7.28 -20.53
N GLY A 513 23.50 6.75 -21.34
CA GLY A 513 24.29 7.52 -22.30
C GLY A 513 23.64 7.56 -23.69
#